data_5555f71f8d7d040e3cc414067ca88771
#
_entry.id   5555f71f8d7d040e3cc414067ca88771
#
_cell.length_a   1.000
_cell.length_b   1.000
_cell.length_c   1.000
_cell.angle_alpha   90.00
_cell.angle_beta   90.00
_cell.angle_gamma   90.00
#
_symmetry.space_group_name_H-M   'P 1'
#
loop_
_entity.id
_entity.type
_entity.pdbx_description
1 polymer ?
#
loop_
_entity_poly.entity_id
_entity_poly.type
_entity_poly.pdbx_seq_one_letter_code
_entity_poly.pdbx_strand_id
1 'polypeptide(L)' 'MSANEKTINTFATRVRQMILKFDEVKQENAELYAMVDERDAKIKALEEKLAQAQSDYDILKMAKMMTISANDL' A
#
# COMPACT_ATOMS: atom_id res chain seq x y z
N MET A 1 -29.09 31.44 30.48
CA MET A 1 -27.83 30.73 30.79
C MET A 1 -26.80 31.69 31.36
N SER A 2 -26.13 31.24 32.43
CA SER A 2 -25.02 32.00 32.99
C SER A 2 -23.79 31.89 32.08
N ALA A 3 -22.83 32.81 32.27
CA ALA A 3 -21.57 32.78 31.50
C ALA A 3 -20.79 31.46 31.75
N ASN A 4 -20.86 30.93 33.00
CA ASN A 4 -20.21 29.66 33.31
C ASN A 4 -20.86 28.48 32.62
N GLU A 5 -22.18 28.44 32.52
CA GLU A 5 -22.90 27.40 31.76
C GLU A 5 -22.57 27.43 30.28
N LYS A 6 -22.49 28.63 29.71
CA LYS A 6 -22.07 28.78 28.31
C LYS A 6 -20.66 28.28 28.06
N THR A 7 -19.75 28.58 28.98
CA THR A 7 -18.35 28.12 28.90
C THR A 7 -18.27 26.61 28.98
N ILE A 8 -19.00 26.01 29.90
CA ILE A 8 -19.05 24.55 30.09
C ILE A 8 -19.63 23.89 28.84
N ASN A 9 -20.72 24.42 28.28
CA ASN A 9 -21.34 23.88 27.08
C ASN A 9 -20.43 23.98 25.87
N THR A 10 -19.72 25.11 25.72
CA THR A 10 -18.75 25.28 24.62
C THR A 10 -17.60 24.27 24.76
N PHE A 11 -17.08 24.11 25.97
CA PHE A 11 -16.04 23.14 26.25
C PHE A 11 -16.50 21.72 25.94
N ALA A 12 -17.68 21.32 26.41
CA ALA A 12 -18.25 20.01 26.15
C ALA A 12 -18.42 19.72 24.65
N THR A 13 -18.89 20.74 23.90
CA THR A 13 -19.04 20.63 22.45
C THR A 13 -17.70 20.41 21.76
N ARG A 14 -16.67 21.15 22.15
CA ARG A 14 -15.31 20.99 21.60
C ARG A 14 -14.72 19.63 21.91
N VAL A 15 -14.93 19.13 23.12
CA VAL A 15 -14.47 17.80 23.52
C VAL A 15 -15.13 16.72 22.66
N ARG A 16 -16.44 16.80 22.44
CA ARG A 16 -17.17 15.86 21.56
C ARG A 16 -16.64 15.92 20.14
N GLN A 17 -16.38 17.12 19.60
CA GLN A 17 -15.82 17.29 18.27
C GLN A 17 -14.43 16.67 18.16
N MET A 18 -13.60 16.83 19.18
CA MET A 18 -12.27 16.21 19.25
C MET A 18 -12.36 14.68 19.26
N ILE A 19 -13.28 14.11 20.01
CA ILE A 19 -13.50 12.66 20.07
C ILE A 19 -13.93 12.14 18.71
N LEU A 20 -14.89 12.81 18.06
CA LEU A 20 -15.35 12.44 16.72
C LEU A 20 -14.24 12.52 15.69
N LYS A 21 -13.42 13.57 15.76
CA LYS A 21 -12.28 13.75 14.86
C LYS A 21 -11.21 12.69 15.09
N PHE A 22 -10.96 12.35 16.34
CA PHE A 22 -10.02 11.28 16.69
C PHE A 22 -10.47 9.94 16.11
N ASP A 23 -11.74 9.59 16.27
CA ASP A 23 -12.29 8.35 15.75
C ASP A 23 -12.22 8.32 14.22
N GLU A 24 -12.53 9.44 13.56
CA GLU A 24 -12.42 9.57 12.11
C GLU A 24 -10.99 9.34 11.61
N VAL A 25 -10.02 10.00 12.25
CA VAL A 25 -8.60 9.85 11.89
C VAL A 25 -8.12 8.43 12.17
N LYS A 26 -8.56 7.82 13.25
CA LYS A 26 -8.22 6.43 13.58
C LYS A 26 -8.73 5.47 12.50
N GLN A 27 -9.95 5.68 12.02
CA GLN A 27 -10.53 4.88 10.97
C GLN A 27 -9.81 5.09 9.64
N GLU A 28 -9.53 6.35 9.27
CA GLU A 28 -8.75 6.67 8.07
C GLU A 28 -7.37 6.03 8.11
N ASN A 29 -6.72 6.04 9.27
CA ASN A 29 -5.43 5.39 9.45
C ASN A 29 -5.52 3.89 9.17
N ALA A 30 -6.52 3.21 9.74
CA ALA A 30 -6.71 1.78 9.52
C ALA A 30 -6.93 1.47 8.03
N GLU A 31 -7.71 2.29 7.34
CA GLU A 31 -7.96 2.15 5.91
C GLU A 31 -6.69 2.36 5.09
N LEU A 32 -5.88 3.36 5.44
CA LEU A 32 -4.61 3.63 4.76
C LEU A 32 -3.61 2.49 4.94
N TYR A 33 -3.50 1.94 6.15
CA TYR A 33 -2.64 0.78 6.39
C TYR A 33 -3.09 -0.43 5.57
N ALA A 34 -4.38 -0.67 5.48
CA ALA A 34 -4.91 -1.75 4.66
C ALA A 34 -4.57 -1.55 3.18
N MET A 35 -4.66 -0.30 2.68
CA MET A 35 -4.28 0.03 1.31
C MET A 35 -2.79 -0.16 1.05
N VAL A 36 -1.95 0.21 2.01
CA VAL A 36 -0.50 0.01 1.91
C VAL A 36 -0.18 -1.49 1.84
N ASP A 37 -0.79 -2.30 2.70
CA ASP A 37 -0.58 -3.75 2.70
C ASP A 37 -0.99 -4.38 1.37
N GLU A 38 -2.11 -3.95 0.80
CA GLU A 38 -2.59 -4.41 -0.50
C GLU A 38 -1.61 -4.04 -1.62
N ARG A 39 -1.12 -2.80 -1.61
CA ARG A 39 -0.14 -2.33 -2.59
C ARG A 39 1.19 -3.06 -2.46
N ASP A 40 1.65 -3.30 -1.25
CA ASP A 40 2.88 -4.05 -1.00
C ASP A 40 2.77 -5.48 -1.54
N ALA A 41 1.62 -6.13 -1.37
CA ALA A 41 1.37 -7.46 -1.92
C ALA A 41 1.40 -7.43 -3.46
N LYS A 42 0.83 -6.41 -4.09
CA LYS A 42 0.87 -6.24 -5.55
C LYS A 42 2.29 -6.01 -6.05
N ILE A 43 3.05 -5.18 -5.37
CA ILE A 43 4.46 -4.92 -5.73
C ILE A 43 5.24 -6.22 -5.68
N LYS A 44 5.10 -6.98 -4.61
CA LYS A 44 5.79 -8.27 -4.46
C LYS A 44 5.42 -9.24 -5.58
N ALA A 45 4.14 -9.34 -5.91
CA ALA A 45 3.66 -10.19 -6.99
C ALA A 45 4.24 -9.76 -8.35
N LEU A 46 4.30 -8.45 -8.62
CA LEU A 46 4.88 -7.91 -9.84
C LEU A 46 6.39 -8.15 -9.92
N GLU A 47 7.10 -8.00 -8.80
CA GLU A 47 8.53 -8.29 -8.73
C GLU A 47 8.82 -9.76 -9.03
N GLU A 48 8.00 -10.68 -8.50
CA GLU A 48 8.11 -12.11 -8.78
C GLU A 48 7.86 -12.42 -10.25
N LYS A 49 6.84 -11.80 -10.85
CA LYS A 49 6.56 -11.96 -12.28
C LYS A 49 7.70 -11.43 -13.15
N LEU A 50 8.26 -10.29 -12.77
CA LEU A 50 9.39 -9.70 -13.49
C LEU A 50 10.62 -10.61 -13.41
N ALA A 51 10.92 -11.13 -12.23
CA ALA A 51 12.03 -12.06 -12.04
C ALA A 51 11.84 -13.33 -12.89
N GLN A 52 10.63 -13.86 -12.94
CA GLN A 52 10.31 -15.03 -13.75
C GLN A 52 10.46 -14.74 -15.25
N ALA A 53 9.95 -13.60 -15.69
CA ALA A 53 10.07 -13.18 -17.09
C ALA A 53 11.55 -12.99 -17.50
N GLN A 54 12.36 -12.43 -16.60
CA GLN A 54 13.80 -12.26 -16.85
C GLN A 54 14.50 -13.61 -16.96
N SER A 55 14.18 -14.53 -16.07
CA SER A 55 14.71 -15.88 -16.10
C SER A 55 14.32 -16.60 -17.40
N ASP A 56 13.07 -16.50 -17.82
CA ASP A 56 12.58 -17.11 -19.06
C ASP A 56 13.29 -16.53 -20.28
N TYR A 57 13.48 -15.21 -20.30
CA TYR A 57 14.23 -14.54 -21.37
C TYR A 57 15.68 -15.01 -21.43
N ASP A 58 16.35 -15.12 -20.29
CA ASP A 58 17.73 -15.58 -20.21
C ASP A 58 17.88 -17.00 -20.71
N ILE A 59 16.96 -17.89 -20.34
CA ILE A 59 16.94 -19.28 -20.79
C ILE A 59 16.74 -19.34 -22.32
N LEU A 60 15.80 -18.57 -22.84
CA LEU A 60 15.52 -18.53 -24.26
C LEU A 60 16.71 -17.99 -25.06
N LYS A 61 17.37 -16.98 -24.55
CA LYS A 61 18.59 -16.41 -25.14
C LYS A 61 19.71 -17.42 -25.18
N MET A 62 19.91 -18.16 -24.09
CA MET A 62 20.93 -19.22 -24.02
C MET A 62 20.62 -20.34 -25.02
N ALA A 63 19.38 -20.79 -25.10
CA ALA A 63 18.96 -21.83 -26.03
C ALA A 63 19.20 -21.40 -27.48
N LYS A 64 18.90 -20.15 -27.81
CA LYS A 64 19.16 -19.59 -29.15
C LYS A 64 20.64 -19.57 -29.46
N MET A 65 21.49 -19.18 -28.54
CA MET A 65 22.94 -19.16 -28.71
C MET A 65 23.50 -20.55 -28.93
N MET A 66 23.02 -21.54 -28.19
CA MET A 66 23.41 -22.94 -28.34
C MET A 66 23.01 -23.50 -29.71
N THR A 67 21.82 -23.17 -30.20
CA THR A 67 21.35 -23.59 -31.52
C THR A 67 22.24 -22.98 -32.65
N ILE A 68 22.59 -21.72 -32.53
CA ILE A 68 23.48 -21.05 -33.47
C ILE A 68 24.86 -21.73 -33.49
N SER A 69 25.45 -22.01 -32.35
CA SER A 69 26.73 -22.69 -32.25
C SER A 69 26.69 -24.10 -32.82
N ALA A 70 25.60 -24.84 -32.59
CA ALA A 70 25.44 -26.16 -33.19
C ALA A 70 25.35 -26.12 -34.74
N ASN A 71 24.71 -25.10 -35.29
CA ASN A 71 24.60 -24.92 -36.72
C ASN A 71 25.91 -24.52 -37.38
N ASP A 72 26.82 -23.87 -36.69
CA ASP A 72 28.14 -23.48 -37.19
C ASP A 72 29.14 -24.63 -37.23
N LEU A 73 28.80 -25.71 -36.55
CA LEU A 73 29.62 -26.93 -36.61
C LEU A 73 29.33 -27.74 -37.83
#